data_08914465de170ed8d4cb5a57d073d8c4
#
_entry.id   08914465de170ed8d4cb5a57d073d8c4
#
_cell.length_a   1.000
_cell.length_b   1.000
_cell.length_c   1.000
_cell.angle_alpha   90.00
_cell.angle_beta   90.00
_cell.angle_gamma   90.00
#
_symmetry.space_group_name_H-M   'P 1'
#
loop_
_entity.id
_entity.type
_entity.pdbx_description
1 polymer ?
#
loop_
_entity_poly.entity_id
_entity_poly.type
_entity_poly.pdbx_seq_one_letter_code
_entity_poly.pdbx_strand_id
1 'polypeptide(L)'
;MKSIQGYLTLLFVLFFTATSNASVIMSGTRVIYPADTKEKTIQFSNPDAVPYLIQVTVNEQETVSNTESTDFIISPPLFRIEPHSGQSVRLTWAGERLPDNRESIFYITFTQIPALSKDVGDKNKLIFTVASKVKLFFRPQSLKNIPHNIAEQLNVHKSGDSFIVKNPTGYYLTVASITTQQDQHKTIISNPAMIAPFSDSVIKSLRKQDNLSVGQQIKITTINDYGVGITTETTIK
;
A
#
# COMPACT_ATOMS: atom_id res chain seq x y z
N MET A 1 -33.98 -14.82 -38.14
CA MET A 1 -33.85 -13.37 -37.83
C MET A 1 -33.63 -13.07 -36.33
N LYS A 2 -34.25 -13.79 -35.38
CA LYS A 2 -34.07 -13.54 -33.93
C LYS A 2 -32.61 -13.79 -33.42
N SER A 3 -31.89 -14.74 -33.99
CA SER A 3 -30.49 -15.03 -33.58
C SER A 3 -29.48 -13.96 -34.01
N ILE A 4 -29.65 -13.36 -35.17
CA ILE A 4 -28.80 -12.31 -35.69
C ILE A 4 -28.92 -11.01 -34.87
N GLN A 5 -30.14 -10.67 -34.43
CA GLN A 5 -30.38 -9.54 -33.55
C GLN A 5 -29.69 -9.74 -32.19
N GLY A 6 -29.70 -10.97 -31.63
CA GLY A 6 -29.01 -11.29 -30.39
C GLY A 6 -27.48 -11.10 -30.48
N TYR A 7 -26.86 -11.53 -31.57
CA TYR A 7 -25.43 -11.33 -31.82
C TYR A 7 -25.08 -9.86 -32.06
N LEU A 8 -25.94 -9.10 -32.73
CA LEU A 8 -25.72 -7.67 -32.95
C LEU A 8 -25.80 -6.87 -31.64
N THR A 9 -26.74 -7.23 -30.75
CA THR A 9 -26.87 -6.62 -29.43
C THR A 9 -25.67 -6.98 -28.53
N LEU A 10 -25.20 -8.23 -28.57
CA LEU A 10 -24.02 -8.68 -27.85
C LEU A 10 -22.74 -7.96 -28.33
N LEU A 11 -22.61 -7.79 -29.64
CA LEU A 11 -21.49 -7.06 -30.25
C LEU A 11 -21.49 -5.58 -29.86
N PHE A 12 -22.68 -4.96 -29.77
CA PHE A 12 -22.82 -3.54 -29.36
C PHE A 12 -22.47 -3.31 -27.89
N VAL A 13 -22.79 -4.27 -27.00
CA VAL A 13 -22.42 -4.21 -25.58
C VAL A 13 -20.93 -4.33 -25.36
N LEU A 14 -20.22 -5.10 -26.20
CA LEU A 14 -18.75 -5.25 -26.13
C LEU A 14 -17.98 -3.97 -26.52
N PHE A 15 -18.60 -3.04 -27.25
CA PHE A 15 -17.97 -1.76 -27.62
C PHE A 15 -18.08 -0.67 -26.54
N PHE A 16 -18.88 -0.85 -25.49
CA PHE A 16 -18.96 0.05 -24.34
C PHE A 16 -17.93 -0.32 -23.26
N THR A 17 -16.67 -0.55 -23.61
CA THR A 17 -15.59 -0.54 -22.63
C THR A 17 -15.33 0.92 -22.24
N ALA A 18 -15.93 1.36 -21.13
CA ALA A 18 -15.59 2.64 -20.53
C ALA A 18 -14.08 2.64 -20.23
N THR A 19 -13.32 3.49 -20.89
CA THR A 19 -11.93 3.76 -20.54
C THR A 19 -11.91 4.41 -19.16
N SER A 20 -11.60 3.62 -18.12
CA SER A 20 -11.34 4.15 -16.80
C SER A 20 -10.03 4.93 -16.87
N ASN A 21 -10.12 6.24 -16.83
CA ASN A 21 -8.93 7.07 -16.72
C ASN A 21 -8.44 6.98 -15.28
N ALA A 22 -7.20 6.53 -15.11
CA ALA A 22 -6.53 6.52 -13.83
C ALA A 22 -5.81 7.87 -13.68
N SER A 23 -6.07 8.59 -12.62
CA SER A 23 -5.34 9.80 -12.24
C SER A 23 -3.83 9.51 -12.06
N VAL A 24 -3.04 10.51 -11.70
CA VAL A 24 -1.58 10.35 -11.54
C VAL A 24 -1.23 9.18 -10.59
N ILE A 25 -0.33 8.32 -11.02
CA ILE A 25 0.08 7.10 -10.35
C ILE A 25 1.52 7.27 -9.85
N MET A 26 1.76 6.90 -8.59
CA MET A 26 3.11 6.69 -8.07
C MET A 26 3.54 5.24 -8.32
N SER A 27 4.78 5.02 -8.76
CA SER A 27 5.31 3.67 -8.96
C SER A 27 5.50 2.95 -7.64
N GLY A 28 4.84 1.80 -7.49
CA GLY A 28 4.85 0.98 -6.28
C GLY A 28 3.77 1.36 -5.27
N THR A 29 3.49 0.42 -4.36
CA THR A 29 2.49 0.55 -3.28
C THR A 29 3.12 0.90 -1.93
N ARG A 30 4.45 0.95 -1.88
CA ARG A 30 5.28 1.30 -0.71
C ARG A 30 6.66 1.76 -1.15
N VAL A 31 7.34 2.49 -0.31
CA VAL A 31 8.71 2.95 -0.54
C VAL A 31 9.61 2.41 0.56
N ILE A 32 10.73 1.78 0.18
CA ILE A 32 11.79 1.39 1.10
C ILE A 32 12.92 2.39 0.91
N TYR A 33 13.29 3.08 1.99
CA TYR A 33 14.43 4.01 2.04
C TYR A 33 15.55 3.35 2.86
N PRO A 34 16.62 2.81 2.21
CA PRO A 34 17.75 2.26 2.93
C PRO A 34 18.54 3.37 3.63
N ALA A 35 18.93 3.16 4.90
CA ALA A 35 19.64 4.16 5.69
C ALA A 35 21.04 4.52 5.14
N ASP A 36 21.65 3.64 4.32
CA ASP A 36 22.94 3.86 3.66
C ASP A 36 22.82 4.61 2.33
N THR A 37 21.60 5.00 1.93
CA THR A 37 21.35 5.71 0.67
C THR A 37 21.26 7.21 0.92
N LYS A 38 21.96 8.01 0.10
CA LYS A 38 21.88 9.48 0.19
C LYS A 38 20.54 10.01 -0.25
N GLU A 39 19.95 9.40 -1.27
CA GLU A 39 18.64 9.79 -1.81
C GLU A 39 17.89 8.58 -2.39
N LYS A 40 16.56 8.68 -2.44
CA LYS A 40 15.68 7.72 -3.07
C LYS A 40 14.81 8.43 -4.10
N THR A 41 14.81 7.93 -5.34
CA THR A 41 13.95 8.46 -6.39
C THR A 41 12.59 7.77 -6.37
N ILE A 42 11.53 8.57 -6.44
CA ILE A 42 10.14 8.14 -6.58
C ILE A 42 9.65 8.59 -7.96
N GLN A 43 9.01 7.69 -8.69
CA GLN A 43 8.49 7.97 -10.03
C GLN A 43 6.98 8.18 -9.98
N PHE A 44 6.52 9.25 -10.63
CA PHE A 44 5.12 9.52 -10.89
C PHE A 44 4.86 9.44 -12.40
N SER A 45 3.67 9.00 -12.79
CA SER A 45 3.21 8.98 -14.18
C SER A 45 1.78 9.49 -14.27
N ASN A 46 1.51 10.26 -15.30
CA ASN A 46 0.18 10.77 -15.63
C ASN A 46 -0.32 10.09 -16.90
N PRO A 47 -1.15 9.05 -16.80
CA PRO A 47 -1.74 8.40 -17.97
C PRO A 47 -2.91 9.18 -18.58
N ASP A 48 -3.41 10.20 -17.90
CA ASP A 48 -4.56 11.00 -18.32
C ASP A 48 -4.21 12.00 -19.45
N ALA A 49 -5.26 12.46 -20.13
CA ALA A 49 -5.17 13.50 -21.16
C ALA A 49 -5.15 14.93 -20.60
N VAL A 50 -5.22 15.10 -19.27
CA VAL A 50 -5.21 16.40 -18.60
C VAL A 50 -3.99 16.55 -17.69
N PRO A 51 -3.43 17.75 -17.54
CA PRO A 51 -2.33 17.97 -16.61
C PRO A 51 -2.82 18.10 -15.18
N TYR A 52 -1.94 17.74 -14.22
CA TYR A 52 -2.18 17.88 -12.79
C TYR A 52 -1.07 18.68 -12.10
N LEU A 53 -1.43 19.39 -11.04
CA LEU A 53 -0.49 19.88 -10.05
C LEU A 53 -0.42 18.85 -8.93
N ILE A 54 0.79 18.40 -8.61
CA ILE A 54 1.03 17.37 -7.59
C ILE A 54 1.80 18.00 -6.44
N GLN A 55 1.25 17.88 -5.25
CA GLN A 55 1.94 18.20 -4.00
C GLN A 55 2.31 16.91 -3.30
N VAL A 56 3.57 16.77 -2.88
CA VAL A 56 4.08 15.61 -2.16
C VAL A 56 4.55 16.04 -0.78
N THR A 57 4.11 15.34 0.26
CA THR A 57 4.52 15.54 1.65
C THR A 57 4.89 14.21 2.31
N VAL A 58 5.67 14.26 3.39
CA VAL A 58 5.92 13.10 4.27
C VAL A 58 5.40 13.41 5.66
N ASN A 59 4.71 12.45 6.26
CA ASN A 59 4.12 12.55 7.59
C ASN A 59 4.58 11.36 8.45
N GLU A 60 4.70 11.57 9.75
CA GLU A 60 5.05 10.49 10.70
C GLU A 60 3.85 9.62 11.08
N GLN A 61 2.63 10.13 10.96
CA GLN A 61 1.41 9.45 11.36
C GLN A 61 0.53 9.07 10.17
N GLU A 62 -0.20 7.97 10.30
CA GLU A 62 -1.15 7.51 9.30
C GLU A 62 -2.39 8.40 9.23
N THR A 63 -2.83 8.95 10.34
CA THR A 63 -3.94 9.91 10.41
C THR A 63 -3.57 11.24 9.79
N VAL A 64 -4.57 11.98 9.30
CA VAL A 64 -4.40 13.32 8.73
C VAL A 64 -4.06 14.29 9.88
N SER A 65 -2.86 14.16 10.40
CA SER A 65 -2.22 15.20 11.20
C SER A 65 -1.59 16.17 10.21
N ASN A 66 -1.85 17.46 10.38
CA ASN A 66 -1.21 18.51 9.57
C ASN A 66 0.29 18.68 9.90
N THR A 67 0.85 17.77 10.68
CA THR A 67 2.27 17.79 11.05
C THR A 67 3.05 17.08 9.95
N GLU A 68 3.58 17.85 9.03
CA GLU A 68 4.57 17.36 8.05
C GLU A 68 5.85 17.00 8.81
N SER A 69 6.45 15.85 8.48
CA SER A 69 7.79 15.52 8.97
C SER A 69 8.80 16.39 8.23
N THR A 70 9.61 17.10 8.99
CA THR A 70 10.75 17.90 8.45
C THR A 70 11.98 17.04 8.21
N ASP A 71 11.94 15.76 8.59
CA ASP A 71 13.07 14.85 8.50
C ASP A 71 13.37 14.37 7.09
N PHE A 72 12.37 14.46 6.20
CA PHE A 72 12.55 14.15 4.79
C PHE A 72 12.48 15.41 3.92
N ILE A 73 13.51 15.62 3.12
CA ILE A 73 13.54 16.66 2.08
C ILE A 73 13.04 16.04 0.78
N ILE A 74 12.00 16.65 0.20
CA ILE A 74 11.39 16.25 -1.06
C ILE A 74 11.78 17.25 -2.14
N SER A 75 12.25 16.80 -3.29
CA SER A 75 12.65 17.69 -4.38
C SER A 75 12.23 17.14 -5.76
N PRO A 76 11.34 17.83 -6.48
CA PRO A 76 10.50 18.97 -6.06
C PRO A 76 9.31 18.52 -5.18
N PRO A 77 8.86 19.31 -4.18
CA PRO A 77 7.69 18.99 -3.36
C PRO A 77 6.36 19.34 -4.05
N LEU A 78 6.41 20.25 -5.01
CA LEU A 78 5.28 20.68 -5.81
C LEU A 78 5.72 20.74 -7.28
N PHE A 79 4.96 20.07 -8.17
CA PHE A 79 5.28 20.05 -9.59
C PHE A 79 4.02 19.86 -10.43
N ARG A 80 4.10 20.33 -11.66
CA ARG A 80 3.09 20.05 -12.68
C ARG A 80 3.54 18.84 -13.50
N ILE A 81 2.60 17.92 -13.73
CA ILE A 81 2.81 16.76 -14.57
C ILE A 81 1.88 16.85 -15.79
N GLU A 82 2.47 16.85 -16.99
CA GLU A 82 1.74 16.99 -18.23
C GLU A 82 1.02 15.68 -18.61
N PRO A 83 0.05 15.74 -19.52
CA PRO A 83 -0.60 14.53 -20.06
C PRO A 83 0.42 13.53 -20.60
N HIS A 84 0.17 12.26 -20.32
CA HIS A 84 0.98 11.12 -20.82
C HIS A 84 2.48 11.25 -20.53
N SER A 85 2.84 11.92 -19.42
CA SER A 85 4.23 12.16 -19.03
C SER A 85 4.55 11.57 -17.67
N GLY A 86 5.84 11.57 -17.31
CA GLY A 86 6.37 11.13 -16.03
C GLY A 86 7.16 12.22 -15.33
N GLN A 87 7.26 12.12 -14.01
CA GLN A 87 8.07 13.02 -13.17
C GLN A 87 8.77 12.23 -12.09
N SER A 88 10.05 12.51 -11.90
CA SER A 88 10.86 11.97 -10.81
C SER A 88 10.90 12.95 -9.64
N VAL A 89 10.72 12.43 -8.44
CA VAL A 89 10.86 13.18 -7.19
C VAL A 89 11.93 12.52 -6.34
N ARG A 90 12.86 13.30 -5.81
CA ARG A 90 13.92 12.82 -4.91
C ARG A 90 13.50 13.01 -3.47
N LEU A 91 13.76 11.99 -2.69
CA LEU A 91 13.55 11.94 -1.25
C LEU A 91 14.90 11.78 -0.56
N THR A 92 15.24 12.68 0.36
CA THR A 92 16.50 12.69 1.10
C THR A 92 16.22 12.72 2.59
N TRP A 93 16.84 11.84 3.37
CA TRP A 93 16.76 11.87 4.82
C TRP A 93 17.69 12.96 5.38
N ALA A 94 17.13 13.82 6.21
CA ALA A 94 17.85 14.92 6.89
C ALA A 94 17.56 14.97 8.40
N GLY A 95 16.81 13.98 8.90
CA GLY A 95 16.43 13.91 10.32
C GLY A 95 17.53 13.34 11.21
N GLU A 96 17.17 13.18 12.49
CA GLU A 96 18.03 12.60 13.50
C GLU A 96 18.23 11.09 13.29
N ARG A 97 19.15 10.50 14.04
CA ARG A 97 19.43 9.06 13.99
C ARG A 97 18.24 8.25 14.49
N LEU A 98 17.71 7.41 13.63
CA LEU A 98 16.66 6.44 13.95
C LEU A 98 17.24 5.13 14.55
N PRO A 99 16.42 4.29 15.21
CA PRO A 99 16.84 2.98 15.70
C PRO A 99 17.48 2.15 14.59
N ASP A 100 18.61 1.50 14.90
CA ASP A 100 19.37 0.68 13.95
C ASP A 100 18.98 -0.80 13.95
N ASN A 101 18.14 -1.24 14.90
CA ASN A 101 17.68 -2.62 15.05
C ASN A 101 16.28 -2.87 14.49
N ARG A 102 15.60 -1.83 13.98
CA ARG A 102 14.24 -1.93 13.44
C ARG A 102 13.94 -0.89 12.39
N GLU A 103 13.00 -1.17 11.52
CA GLU A 103 12.43 -0.18 10.61
C GLU A 103 11.69 0.92 11.35
N SER A 104 11.70 2.14 10.79
CA SER A 104 10.82 3.24 11.18
C SER A 104 9.86 3.52 10.03
N ILE A 105 8.61 3.87 10.36
CA ILE A 105 7.56 4.09 9.38
C ILE A 105 7.20 5.57 9.27
N PHE A 106 7.03 6.00 8.03
CA PHE A 106 6.51 7.30 7.62
C PHE A 106 5.47 7.10 6.51
N TYR A 107 4.81 8.17 6.11
CA TYR A 107 3.77 8.13 5.09
C TYR A 107 3.99 9.24 4.07
N ILE A 108 4.17 8.86 2.81
CA ILE A 108 4.17 9.79 1.69
C ILE A 108 2.73 10.05 1.30
N THR A 109 2.31 11.32 1.34
CA THR A 109 1.02 11.75 0.81
C THR A 109 1.27 12.55 -0.46
N PHE A 110 0.61 12.20 -1.56
CA PHE A 110 0.60 13.02 -2.76
C PHE A 110 -0.83 13.41 -3.12
N THR A 111 -1.02 14.72 -3.25
CA THR A 111 -2.31 15.33 -3.57
C THR A 111 -2.32 15.78 -5.01
N GLN A 112 -3.36 15.36 -5.73
CA GLN A 112 -3.55 15.64 -7.14
C GLN A 112 -4.62 16.72 -7.30
N ILE A 113 -4.25 17.83 -7.94
CA ILE A 113 -5.11 18.97 -8.20
C ILE A 113 -5.24 19.09 -9.72
N PRO A 114 -6.43 18.84 -10.29
CA PRO A 114 -6.62 18.91 -11.74
C PRO A 114 -6.52 20.35 -12.22
N ALA A 115 -5.96 20.56 -13.41
CA ALA A 115 -5.95 21.87 -14.04
C ALA A 115 -7.37 22.29 -14.43
N LEU A 116 -7.70 23.56 -14.18
CA LEU A 116 -8.98 24.12 -14.59
C LEU A 116 -8.92 24.50 -16.07
N SER A 117 -9.92 24.11 -16.86
CA SER A 117 -10.10 24.59 -18.21
C SER A 117 -10.41 26.09 -18.24
N LYS A 118 -9.78 26.85 -19.15
CA LYS A 118 -10.01 28.29 -19.33
C LYS A 118 -11.40 28.62 -19.87
N ASP A 119 -12.06 27.67 -20.54
CA ASP A 119 -13.32 27.89 -21.27
C ASP A 119 -14.59 27.81 -20.41
N VAL A 120 -14.43 27.57 -19.11
CA VAL A 120 -15.58 27.50 -18.22
C VAL A 120 -15.78 28.86 -17.59
N GLY A 121 -16.63 29.73 -18.18
CA GLY A 121 -17.04 31.02 -17.62
C GLY A 121 -17.60 30.92 -16.18
N ASP A 122 -18.21 31.97 -15.64
CA ASP A 122 -18.71 32.12 -14.25
C ASP A 122 -19.72 31.05 -13.74
N LYS A 123 -19.62 29.80 -14.20
CA LYS A 123 -20.44 28.71 -13.71
C LYS A 123 -19.87 28.17 -12.41
N ASN A 124 -20.77 27.79 -11.48
CA ASN A 124 -20.38 27.08 -10.26
C ASN A 124 -19.61 25.81 -10.62
N LYS A 125 -18.41 25.65 -10.05
CA LYS A 125 -17.50 24.51 -10.30
C LYS A 125 -17.33 23.72 -9.04
N LEU A 126 -17.33 22.40 -9.17
CA LEU A 126 -16.92 21.47 -8.13
C LEU A 126 -15.56 20.88 -8.55
N ILE A 127 -14.54 21.07 -7.72
CA ILE A 127 -13.19 20.55 -7.96
C ILE A 127 -12.95 19.45 -6.95
N PHE A 128 -12.66 18.24 -7.44
CA PHE A 128 -12.23 17.13 -6.62
C PHE A 128 -10.71 17.06 -6.61
N THR A 129 -10.13 17.06 -5.41
CA THR A 129 -8.73 16.73 -5.19
C THR A 129 -8.63 15.33 -4.63
N VAL A 130 -7.68 14.55 -5.12
CA VAL A 130 -7.43 13.18 -4.65
C VAL A 130 -6.11 13.15 -3.92
N ALA A 131 -6.14 12.76 -2.65
CA ALA A 131 -4.93 12.51 -1.86
C ALA A 131 -4.71 11.01 -1.72
N SER A 132 -3.55 10.54 -2.15
CA SER A 132 -3.13 9.15 -2.00
C SER A 132 -2.02 9.08 -0.96
N LYS A 133 -2.09 8.06 -0.09
CA LYS A 133 -1.12 7.85 0.98
C LYS A 133 -0.41 6.51 0.80
N VAL A 134 0.92 6.53 0.86
CA VAL A 134 1.78 5.37 0.66
C VAL A 134 2.74 5.24 1.84
N LYS A 135 2.97 4.01 2.30
CA LYS A 135 3.91 3.73 3.39
C LYS A 135 5.35 3.92 2.92
N LEU A 136 6.14 4.59 3.75
CA LEU A 136 7.59 4.78 3.59
C LEU A 136 8.28 4.13 4.79
N PHE A 137 9.11 3.12 4.53
CA PHE A 137 9.89 2.43 5.55
C PHE A 137 11.34 2.90 5.46
N PHE A 138 11.82 3.55 6.52
CA PHE A 138 13.24 3.81 6.71
C PHE A 138 13.87 2.53 7.26
N ARG A 139 14.77 1.92 6.48
CA ARG A 139 15.36 0.63 6.79
C ARG A 139 16.83 0.80 7.18
N PRO A 140 17.22 0.51 8.42
CA PRO A 140 18.60 0.57 8.85
C PRO A 140 19.47 -0.48 8.13
N GLN A 141 20.77 -0.22 8.06
CA GLN A 141 21.73 -1.05 7.34
C GLN A 141 21.80 -2.48 7.89
N SER A 142 21.59 -2.68 9.18
CA SER A 142 21.53 -4.00 9.83
C SER A 142 20.40 -4.89 9.27
N LEU A 143 19.36 -4.28 8.68
CA LEU A 143 18.19 -4.95 8.12
C LEU A 143 18.15 -4.90 6.58
N LYS A 144 19.26 -4.57 5.92
CA LYS A 144 19.29 -4.37 4.46
C LYS A 144 18.77 -5.56 3.66
N ASN A 145 19.08 -6.77 4.10
CA ASN A 145 18.70 -8.01 3.42
C ASN A 145 17.52 -8.67 4.15
N ILE A 146 16.30 -8.38 3.69
CA ILE A 146 15.13 -9.06 4.22
C ILE A 146 15.14 -10.55 3.82
N PRO A 147 14.99 -11.51 4.76
CA PRO A 147 14.90 -12.92 4.44
C PRO A 147 13.67 -13.20 3.56
N HIS A 148 13.82 -14.05 2.55
CA HIS A 148 12.70 -14.44 1.68
C HIS A 148 11.54 -15.09 2.44
N ASN A 149 11.85 -15.81 3.52
CA ASN A 149 10.91 -16.54 4.37
C ASN A 149 10.58 -15.79 5.67
N ILE A 150 10.67 -14.46 5.69
CA ILE A 150 10.46 -13.68 6.92
C ILE A 150 9.11 -13.95 7.59
N ALA A 151 8.09 -14.30 6.81
CA ALA A 151 6.76 -14.64 7.33
C ALA A 151 6.76 -15.92 8.21
N GLU A 152 7.73 -16.82 8.06
CA GLU A 152 7.88 -18.01 8.90
C GLU A 152 8.25 -17.64 10.35
N GLN A 153 8.82 -16.49 10.56
CA GLN A 153 9.18 -15.99 11.89
C GLN A 153 7.97 -15.48 12.68
N LEU A 154 6.82 -15.24 12.01
CA LEU A 154 5.60 -14.85 12.70
C LEU A 154 5.09 -15.98 13.59
N ASN A 155 4.74 -15.65 14.82
CA ASN A 155 4.11 -16.58 15.76
C ASN A 155 2.62 -16.25 15.83
N VAL A 156 1.78 -17.25 15.48
CA VAL A 156 0.32 -17.12 15.51
C VAL A 156 -0.24 -17.91 16.65
N HIS A 157 -0.93 -17.21 17.57
CA HIS A 157 -1.63 -17.82 18.69
C HIS A 157 -3.13 -17.56 18.55
N LYS A 158 -3.95 -18.56 18.86
CA LYS A 158 -5.40 -18.38 18.94
C LYS A 158 -5.80 -17.79 20.31
N SER A 159 -6.71 -16.81 20.30
CA SER A 159 -7.26 -16.19 21.48
C SER A 159 -8.76 -15.93 21.30
N GLY A 160 -9.60 -16.87 21.74
CA GLY A 160 -11.05 -16.82 21.50
C GLY A 160 -11.39 -16.78 20.02
N ASP A 161 -12.14 -15.76 19.59
CA ASP A 161 -12.52 -15.50 18.19
C ASP A 161 -11.46 -14.65 17.43
N SER A 162 -10.25 -14.53 17.98
CA SER A 162 -9.18 -13.69 17.42
C SER A 162 -7.87 -14.47 17.33
N PHE A 163 -6.94 -13.93 16.54
CA PHE A 163 -5.55 -14.39 16.48
C PHE A 163 -4.64 -13.28 17.04
N ILE A 164 -3.69 -13.68 17.86
CA ILE A 164 -2.58 -12.83 18.27
C ILE A 164 -1.41 -13.23 17.36
N VAL A 165 -0.99 -12.33 16.48
CA VAL A 165 0.15 -12.54 15.59
C VAL A 165 1.32 -11.71 16.11
N LYS A 166 2.35 -12.39 16.61
CA LYS A 166 3.57 -11.77 17.14
C LYS A 166 4.63 -11.69 16.05
N ASN A 167 5.19 -10.50 15.87
CA ASN A 167 6.30 -10.22 14.98
C ASN A 167 7.60 -10.07 15.80
N PRO A 168 8.48 -11.07 15.85
CA PRO A 168 9.75 -10.98 16.57
C PRO A 168 10.87 -10.31 15.76
N THR A 169 10.57 -9.83 14.55
CA THR A 169 11.57 -9.28 13.63
C THR A 169 11.68 -7.76 13.73
N GLY A 170 12.74 -7.21 13.18
CA GLY A 170 12.92 -5.75 13.05
C GLY A 170 12.15 -5.10 11.90
N TYR A 171 11.37 -5.85 11.11
CA TYR A 171 10.63 -5.34 9.96
C TYR A 171 9.16 -5.12 10.28
N TYR A 172 8.53 -4.14 9.61
CA TYR A 172 7.08 -4.04 9.54
C TYR A 172 6.52 -5.13 8.61
N LEU A 173 5.68 -6.01 9.12
CA LEU A 173 5.08 -7.08 8.34
C LEU A 173 3.57 -6.84 8.17
N THR A 174 3.12 -6.78 6.92
CA THR A 174 1.69 -6.64 6.62
C THR A 174 1.11 -8.02 6.32
N VAL A 175 0.24 -8.53 7.19
CA VAL A 175 -0.53 -9.76 6.99
C VAL A 175 -1.77 -9.40 6.17
N ALA A 176 -1.81 -9.83 4.92
CA ALA A 176 -2.92 -9.59 4.01
C ALA A 176 -4.08 -10.55 4.24
N SER A 177 -3.76 -11.83 4.50
CA SER A 177 -4.76 -12.86 4.78
C SER A 177 -4.18 -14.00 5.60
N ILE A 178 -5.05 -14.68 6.34
CA ILE A 178 -4.80 -15.99 6.94
C ILE A 178 -5.88 -16.92 6.40
N THR A 179 -5.47 -18.10 5.91
CA THR A 179 -6.39 -19.11 5.36
C THR A 179 -6.11 -20.49 5.97
N THR A 180 -7.12 -21.35 6.04
CA THR A 180 -6.94 -22.74 6.47
C THR A 180 -6.52 -23.61 5.29
N GLN A 181 -5.79 -24.70 5.58
CA GLN A 181 -5.37 -25.65 4.55
C GLN A 181 -6.52 -26.57 4.09
N GLN A 182 -7.52 -26.83 4.96
CA GLN A 182 -8.65 -27.71 4.68
C GLN A 182 -9.64 -27.15 3.65
N ASP A 183 -9.72 -25.81 3.56
CA ASP A 183 -10.55 -25.10 2.59
C ASP A 183 -9.67 -24.05 1.90
N GLN A 184 -9.12 -24.37 0.73
CA GLN A 184 -8.18 -23.51 -0.01
C GLN A 184 -8.74 -22.08 -0.28
N HIS A 185 -10.02 -21.87 -0.03
CA HIS A 185 -10.73 -20.60 -0.24
C HIS A 185 -11.29 -19.98 1.04
N LYS A 186 -11.06 -20.58 2.20
CA LYS A 186 -11.61 -20.07 3.47
C LYS A 186 -10.67 -19.04 4.09
N THR A 187 -10.90 -17.77 3.72
CA THR A 187 -10.21 -16.64 4.35
C THR A 187 -10.69 -16.46 5.79
N ILE A 188 -9.79 -16.48 6.75
CA ILE A 188 -10.06 -16.31 8.19
C ILE A 188 -10.09 -14.82 8.55
N ILE A 189 -9.23 -14.00 7.90
CA ILE A 189 -9.18 -12.56 8.10
C ILE A 189 -9.39 -11.85 6.77
N SER A 190 -10.11 -10.71 6.78
CA SER A 190 -10.38 -9.89 5.58
C SER A 190 -9.64 -8.57 5.56
N ASN A 191 -9.27 -8.06 6.72
CA ASN A 191 -8.63 -6.76 6.80
C ASN A 191 -7.12 -6.94 6.96
N PRO A 192 -6.31 -6.43 6.01
CA PRO A 192 -4.88 -6.43 6.16
C PRO A 192 -4.46 -5.73 7.46
N ALA A 193 -3.59 -6.38 8.23
CA ALA A 193 -3.05 -5.84 9.46
C ALA A 193 -1.53 -5.68 9.33
N MET A 194 -1.03 -4.47 9.61
CA MET A 194 0.40 -4.23 9.70
C MET A 194 0.86 -4.40 11.15
N ILE A 195 1.87 -5.24 11.34
CA ILE A 195 2.43 -5.57 12.65
C ILE A 195 3.80 -4.90 12.73
N ALA A 196 3.98 -4.02 13.72
CA ALA A 196 5.23 -3.30 13.92
C ALA A 196 6.36 -4.26 14.35
N PRO A 197 7.63 -3.83 14.21
CA PRO A 197 8.78 -4.57 14.69
C PRO A 197 8.66 -4.88 16.20
N PHE A 198 9.02 -6.10 16.58
CA PHE A 198 9.06 -6.58 17.99
C PHE A 198 7.72 -6.39 18.74
N SER A 199 6.61 -6.44 18.03
CA SER A 199 5.28 -6.25 18.61
C SER A 199 4.33 -7.40 18.25
N ASP A 200 3.14 -7.36 18.83
CA ASP A 200 2.04 -8.24 18.47
C ASP A 200 0.82 -7.42 18.04
N SER A 201 -0.07 -8.08 17.32
CA SER A 201 -1.33 -7.50 16.88
C SER A 201 -2.46 -8.51 17.02
N VAL A 202 -3.61 -8.04 17.51
CA VAL A 202 -4.82 -8.85 17.60
C VAL A 202 -5.59 -8.72 16.29
N ILE A 203 -5.73 -9.84 15.57
CA ILE A 203 -6.43 -9.91 14.30
C ILE A 203 -7.74 -10.66 14.52
N LYS A 204 -8.87 -10.00 14.29
CA LYS A 204 -10.19 -10.61 14.44
C LYS A 204 -10.48 -11.58 13.29
N SER A 205 -11.01 -12.77 13.62
CA SER A 205 -11.54 -13.69 12.63
C SER A 205 -12.85 -13.13 12.02
N LEU A 206 -13.08 -13.41 10.75
CA LEU A 206 -14.33 -13.09 10.05
C LEU A 206 -15.52 -13.90 10.53
N ARG A 207 -15.29 -15.07 11.11
CA ARG A 207 -16.33 -16.01 11.50
C ARG A 207 -16.13 -16.47 12.94
N LYS A 208 -17.19 -16.35 13.74
CA LYS A 208 -17.21 -16.83 15.14
C LYS A 208 -17.09 -18.37 15.31
N GLN A 209 -17.21 -19.13 14.23
CA GLN A 209 -17.29 -20.61 14.27
C GLN A 209 -16.08 -21.33 13.66
N ASP A 210 -14.97 -20.64 13.48
CA ASP A 210 -13.76 -21.32 13.00
C ASP A 210 -13.18 -22.17 14.15
N ASN A 211 -13.49 -23.48 14.15
CA ASN A 211 -12.94 -24.48 15.08
C ASN A 211 -11.44 -24.71 14.80
N LEU A 212 -10.66 -23.64 14.79
CA LEU A 212 -9.22 -23.73 14.62
C LEU A 212 -8.58 -24.12 15.95
N SER A 213 -7.73 -25.13 15.92
CA SER A 213 -7.05 -25.68 17.09
C SER A 213 -5.57 -25.36 17.08
N VAL A 214 -4.96 -25.37 18.26
CA VAL A 214 -3.50 -25.37 18.39
C VAL A 214 -2.93 -26.57 17.61
N GLY A 215 -1.83 -26.37 16.90
CA GLY A 215 -1.22 -27.37 16.02
C GLY A 215 -1.81 -27.42 14.60
N GLN A 216 -2.90 -26.73 14.32
CA GLN A 216 -3.50 -26.69 12.99
C GLN A 216 -2.64 -25.88 12.01
N GLN A 217 -2.46 -26.42 10.80
CA GLN A 217 -1.76 -25.71 9.72
C GLN A 217 -2.63 -24.63 9.11
N ILE A 218 -2.02 -23.46 8.91
CA ILE A 218 -2.61 -22.30 8.27
C ILE A 218 -1.64 -21.73 7.23
N LYS A 219 -2.17 -20.98 6.27
CA LYS A 219 -1.40 -20.20 5.30
C LYS A 219 -1.52 -18.74 5.64
N ILE A 220 -0.39 -18.07 5.79
CA ILE A 220 -0.30 -16.62 6.00
C ILE A 220 0.20 -15.98 4.71
N THR A 221 -0.52 -14.99 4.20
CA THR A 221 -0.04 -14.17 3.09
C THR A 221 0.45 -12.84 3.65
N THR A 222 1.72 -12.53 3.46
CA THR A 222 2.32 -11.24 3.81
C THR A 222 2.67 -10.46 2.56
N ILE A 223 2.71 -9.14 2.65
CA ILE A 223 3.06 -8.26 1.53
C ILE A 223 4.55 -7.92 1.62
N ASN A 224 5.30 -8.24 0.56
CA ASN A 224 6.73 -7.96 0.46
C ASN A 224 7.03 -6.51 0.07
N ASP A 225 8.32 -6.16 -0.08
CA ASP A 225 8.81 -4.81 -0.44
C ASP A 225 8.29 -4.31 -1.80
N TYR A 226 7.97 -5.22 -2.71
CA TYR A 226 7.42 -4.92 -4.04
C TYR A 226 5.89 -4.78 -4.05
N GLY A 227 5.22 -4.97 -2.90
CA GLY A 227 3.77 -4.93 -2.81
C GLY A 227 3.09 -6.23 -3.24
N VAL A 228 3.83 -7.32 -3.39
CA VAL A 228 3.34 -8.64 -3.81
C VAL A 228 3.06 -9.51 -2.59
N GLY A 229 1.95 -10.26 -2.62
CA GLY A 229 1.60 -11.23 -1.60
C GLY A 229 2.48 -12.48 -1.66
N ILE A 230 3.16 -12.80 -0.56
CA ILE A 230 3.93 -14.05 -0.38
C ILE A 230 3.21 -14.90 0.65
N THR A 231 2.84 -16.12 0.24
CA THR A 231 2.12 -17.06 1.10
C THR A 231 3.09 -18.06 1.71
N THR A 232 3.03 -18.19 3.03
CA THR A 232 3.86 -19.10 3.83
C THR A 232 2.97 -19.99 4.68
N GLU A 233 3.34 -21.26 4.83
CA GLU A 233 2.66 -22.21 5.71
C GLU A 233 3.24 -22.12 7.13
N THR A 234 2.37 -22.14 8.13
CA THR A 234 2.74 -22.14 9.55
C THR A 234 1.68 -22.86 10.37
N THR A 235 1.93 -23.05 11.65
CA THR A 235 1.00 -23.69 12.58
C THR A 235 0.55 -22.71 13.65
N ILE A 236 -0.70 -22.85 14.12
CA ILE A 236 -1.23 -22.15 15.28
C ILE A 236 -0.55 -22.71 16.53
N LYS A 237 0.07 -21.82 17.32
CA LYS A 237 0.73 -22.13 18.59
C LYS A 237 -0.18 -21.95 19.78
#